data_dd7e13281cc40527545061ae37ada23e
#
_entry.id   dd7e13281cc40527545061ae37ada23e
#
_cell.length_a   1.000
_cell.length_b   1.000
_cell.length_c   1.000
_cell.angle_alpha   90.00
_cell.angle_beta   90.00
_cell.angle_gamma   90.00
#
_symmetry.space_group_name_H-M   'P 1'
#
loop_
_entity.id
_entity.type
_entity.pdbx_description
1 polymer ?
#
loop_
_entity_poly.entity_id
_entity_poly.type
_entity_poly.pdbx_seq_one_letter_code
_entity_poly.pdbx_strand_id
1 'polypeptide(L)'
;MTSALDLWHHCVANQTLDESLLDDEVTFFSPVIYSPIQGKAMVLKYLTAANIVFTNSDFTYVNELIDGNQACLIFEAKVNDLYINGIDFLTWNESQQLTEIRVFIRPLKAINALRELMV
;
A
#
# COMPACT_ATOMS: atom_id res chain seq x y z
N MET A 1 -7.76 15.57 14.87
CA MET A 1 -7.97 14.40 13.99
C MET A 1 -6.67 14.03 13.28
N THR A 2 -6.26 12.78 13.36
CA THR A 2 -5.09 12.32 12.65
C THR A 2 -5.40 12.27 11.14
N SER A 3 -4.49 12.79 10.31
CA SER A 3 -4.70 12.74 8.86
C SER A 3 -4.58 11.31 8.34
N ALA A 4 -5.23 11.05 7.20
CA ALA A 4 -5.13 9.74 6.55
C ALA A 4 -3.67 9.38 6.24
N LEU A 5 -2.91 10.36 5.76
CA LEU A 5 -1.50 10.14 5.42
C LEU A 5 -0.66 9.80 6.65
N ASP A 6 -0.85 10.51 7.76
CA ASP A 6 -0.13 10.24 9.00
C ASP A 6 -0.46 8.84 9.53
N LEU A 7 -1.73 8.46 9.48
CA LEU A 7 -2.15 7.13 9.94
C LEU A 7 -1.59 6.04 9.02
N TRP A 8 -1.55 6.28 7.71
CA TRP A 8 -0.92 5.35 6.77
C TRP A 8 0.54 5.12 7.12
N HIS A 9 1.30 6.20 7.31
CA HIS A 9 2.71 6.09 7.70
C HIS A 9 2.89 5.33 9.01
N HIS A 10 2.02 5.59 9.98
CA HIS A 10 2.05 4.89 11.26
C HIS A 10 1.82 3.38 11.06
N CYS A 11 0.83 3.02 10.26
CA CYS A 11 0.50 1.61 9.99
C CYS A 11 1.66 0.89 9.28
N VAL A 12 2.30 1.55 8.31
CA VAL A 12 3.43 0.96 7.59
C VAL A 12 4.63 0.78 8.52
N ALA A 13 4.94 1.81 9.32
CA ALA A 13 6.10 1.78 10.21
C ALA A 13 5.96 0.69 11.29
N ASN A 14 4.75 0.45 11.78
CA ASN A 14 4.49 -0.51 12.84
C ASN A 14 3.98 -1.85 12.34
N GLN A 15 3.84 -2.00 11.03
CA GLN A 15 3.34 -3.23 10.37
C GLN A 15 2.00 -3.69 10.94
N THR A 16 1.15 -2.74 11.29
CA THR A 16 -0.21 -2.98 11.78
C THR A 16 -1.19 -2.20 10.94
N LEU A 17 -2.38 -2.76 10.72
CA LEU A 17 -3.42 -2.05 9.98
C LEU A 17 -4.53 -1.64 10.93
N ASP A 18 -4.85 -0.35 10.86
CA ASP A 18 -6.01 0.22 11.54
C ASP A 18 -7.13 0.31 10.51
N GLU A 19 -8.17 -0.49 10.68
CA GLU A 19 -9.26 -0.54 9.72
C GLU A 19 -10.02 0.78 9.62
N SER A 20 -9.91 1.65 10.63
CA SER A 20 -10.54 2.97 10.60
C SER A 20 -9.93 3.88 9.53
N LEU A 21 -8.73 3.53 9.03
CA LEU A 21 -8.09 4.26 7.93
C LEU A 21 -8.83 4.08 6.61
N LEU A 22 -9.57 2.99 6.45
CA LEU A 22 -10.19 2.62 5.18
C LEU A 22 -11.66 3.02 5.16
N ASP A 23 -12.08 3.68 4.07
CA ASP A 23 -13.49 3.88 3.79
C ASP A 23 -14.16 2.52 3.54
N ASP A 24 -15.44 2.38 3.87
CA ASP A 24 -16.16 1.12 3.67
C ASP A 24 -16.14 0.64 2.23
N GLU A 25 -16.09 1.58 1.28
CA GLU A 25 -16.11 1.29 -0.17
C GLU A 25 -14.74 1.47 -0.82
N VAL A 26 -13.67 1.41 -0.05
CA VAL A 26 -12.31 1.58 -0.56
C VAL A 26 -12.01 0.63 -1.72
N THR A 27 -11.28 1.14 -2.72
CA THR A 27 -10.84 0.34 -3.87
C THR A 27 -9.31 0.23 -3.84
N PHE A 28 -8.83 -0.98 -4.04
CA PHE A 28 -7.39 -1.26 -4.09
C PHE A 28 -7.01 -1.82 -5.45
N PHE A 29 -5.98 -1.21 -6.06
CA PHE A 29 -5.42 -1.66 -7.33
C PHE A 29 -4.04 -2.28 -7.07
N SER A 30 -4.01 -3.60 -7.06
CA SER A 30 -2.78 -4.35 -6.83
C SER A 30 -1.94 -4.47 -8.10
N PRO A 31 -0.61 -4.43 -8.02
CA PRO A 31 0.23 -4.63 -9.20
C PRO A 31 0.22 -6.07 -9.71
N VAL A 32 -0.30 -7.01 -8.94
CA VAL A 32 -0.30 -8.44 -9.29
C VAL A 32 -1.67 -8.99 -9.64
N ILE A 33 -2.74 -8.20 -9.49
CA ILE A 33 -4.11 -8.63 -9.77
C ILE A 33 -4.74 -7.67 -10.76
N TYR A 34 -5.32 -8.22 -11.83
CA TYR A 34 -5.91 -7.41 -12.89
C TYR A 34 -7.13 -6.62 -12.44
N SER A 35 -8.05 -7.28 -11.74
CA SER A 35 -9.31 -6.65 -11.33
C SER A 35 -9.16 -5.83 -10.06
N PRO A 36 -9.79 -4.66 -9.97
CA PRO A 36 -9.80 -3.90 -8.72
C PRO A 36 -10.43 -4.70 -7.58
N ILE A 37 -9.91 -4.50 -6.38
CA ILE A 37 -10.42 -5.14 -5.16
C ILE A 37 -11.23 -4.08 -4.43
N GLN A 38 -12.50 -4.36 -4.15
CA GLN A 38 -13.39 -3.40 -3.54
C GLN A 38 -13.88 -3.84 -2.17
N GLY A 39 -14.05 -2.86 -1.29
CA GLY A 39 -14.61 -3.04 0.04
C GLY A 39 -13.55 -3.22 1.11
N LYS A 40 -13.83 -2.64 2.27
CA LYS A 40 -12.90 -2.62 3.40
C LYS A 40 -12.39 -4.02 3.78
N ALA A 41 -13.28 -5.01 3.87
CA ALA A 41 -12.89 -6.34 4.33
C ALA A 41 -11.87 -7.00 3.40
N MET A 42 -12.10 -6.94 2.10
CA MET A 42 -11.18 -7.54 1.12
C MET A 42 -9.89 -6.78 1.01
N VAL A 43 -9.96 -5.43 1.02
CA VAL A 43 -8.76 -4.60 0.96
C VAL A 43 -7.89 -4.82 2.19
N LEU A 44 -8.50 -4.89 3.37
CA LEU A 44 -7.78 -5.16 4.61
C LEU A 44 -7.04 -6.50 4.55
N LYS A 45 -7.68 -7.52 3.99
CA LYS A 45 -7.06 -8.84 3.82
C LYS A 45 -5.82 -8.77 2.93
N TYR A 46 -5.89 -8.04 1.81
CA TYR A 46 -4.76 -7.90 0.90
C TYR A 46 -3.62 -7.07 1.50
N LEU A 47 -3.95 -5.99 2.20
CA LEU A 47 -2.93 -5.17 2.86
C LEU A 47 -2.23 -5.94 3.98
N THR A 48 -2.96 -6.79 4.70
CA THR A 48 -2.38 -7.65 5.74
C THR A 48 -1.38 -8.64 5.11
N ALA A 49 -1.75 -9.25 3.98
CA ALA A 49 -0.86 -10.16 3.26
C ALA A 49 0.40 -9.42 2.77
N ALA A 50 0.25 -8.20 2.27
CA ALA A 50 1.37 -7.39 1.82
C ALA A 50 2.31 -7.05 2.98
N ASN A 51 1.77 -6.71 4.14
CA ASN A 51 2.59 -6.44 5.33
C ASN A 51 3.46 -7.64 5.69
N ILE A 52 2.93 -8.85 5.59
CA ILE A 52 3.70 -10.07 5.85
C ILE A 52 4.85 -10.22 4.85
N VAL A 53 4.58 -9.99 3.58
CA VAL A 53 5.59 -10.10 2.51
C VAL A 53 6.72 -9.09 2.71
N PHE A 54 6.39 -7.87 3.13
CA PHE A 54 7.37 -6.80 3.31
C PHE A 54 8.03 -6.78 4.69
N THR A 55 7.70 -7.72 5.57
CA THR A 55 8.37 -7.85 6.87
C THR A 55 9.87 -8.13 6.65
N ASN A 56 10.72 -7.36 7.32
CA ASN A 56 12.19 -7.47 7.22
C ASN A 56 12.73 -7.24 5.80
N SER A 57 12.07 -6.39 5.03
CA SER A 57 12.46 -6.10 3.65
C SER A 57 13.24 -4.80 3.50
N ASP A 58 13.61 -4.14 4.60
CA ASP A 58 14.21 -2.80 4.58
C ASP A 58 13.35 -1.80 3.83
N PHE A 59 12.03 -1.91 3.99
CA PHE A 59 11.05 -1.03 3.35
C PHE A 59 11.25 0.42 3.79
N THR A 60 11.46 1.31 2.83
CA THR A 60 11.72 2.72 3.11
C THR A 60 11.02 3.59 2.08
N TYR A 61 10.30 4.61 2.53
CA TYR A 61 9.82 5.66 1.63
C TYR A 61 10.95 6.63 1.35
N VAL A 62 11.27 6.83 0.07
CA VAL A 62 12.39 7.68 -0.35
C VAL A 62 11.94 9.02 -0.90
N ASN A 63 10.67 9.18 -1.22
CA ASN A 63 10.11 10.45 -1.69
C ASN A 63 8.60 10.49 -1.47
N GLU A 64 8.06 11.68 -1.31
CA GLU A 64 6.64 11.88 -1.05
C GLU A 64 6.17 13.17 -1.70
N LEU A 65 5.13 13.08 -2.52
CA LEU A 65 4.50 14.23 -3.14
C LEU A 65 3.03 14.25 -2.72
N ILE A 66 2.56 15.40 -2.27
CA ILE A 66 1.20 15.56 -1.78
C ILE A 66 0.52 16.66 -2.58
N ASP A 67 -0.70 16.39 -3.04
CA ASP A 67 -1.52 17.37 -3.72
C ASP A 67 -2.98 17.20 -3.28
N GLY A 68 -3.46 18.15 -2.46
CA GLY A 68 -4.81 18.09 -1.93
C GLY A 68 -5.06 16.82 -1.11
N ASN A 69 -6.00 16.01 -1.58
CA ASN A 69 -6.36 14.75 -0.93
C ASN A 69 -5.72 13.53 -1.58
N GLN A 70 -4.58 13.73 -2.23
CA GLN A 70 -3.83 12.65 -2.86
C GLN A 70 -2.36 12.72 -2.49
N ALA A 71 -1.71 11.55 -2.40
CA ALA A 71 -0.29 11.46 -2.12
C ALA A 71 0.34 10.37 -2.97
N CYS A 72 1.55 10.64 -3.44
CA CYS A 72 2.36 9.71 -4.19
C CYS A 72 3.59 9.40 -3.34
N LEU A 73 3.70 8.17 -2.84
CA LEU A 73 4.76 7.75 -1.93
C LEU A 73 5.66 6.75 -2.66
N ILE A 74 6.90 7.14 -2.92
CA ILE A 74 7.85 6.28 -3.61
C ILE A 74 8.63 5.49 -2.57
N PHE A 75 8.67 4.16 -2.73
CA PHE A 75 9.34 3.30 -1.77
C PHE A 75 10.37 2.39 -2.42
N GLU A 76 11.28 1.91 -1.60
CA GLU A 76 12.25 0.88 -1.96
C GLU A 76 12.21 -0.22 -0.90
N ALA A 77 12.42 -1.46 -1.35
CA ALA A 77 12.48 -2.61 -0.45
C ALA A 77 13.36 -3.69 -1.07
N LYS A 78 13.69 -4.68 -0.28
CA LYS A 78 14.47 -5.83 -0.74
C LYS A 78 13.83 -7.10 -0.18
N VAL A 79 13.24 -7.90 -1.06
CA VAL A 79 12.57 -9.14 -0.68
C VAL A 79 13.32 -10.31 -1.33
N ASN A 80 13.82 -11.25 -0.54
CA ASN A 80 14.59 -12.41 -1.02
C ASN A 80 15.74 -11.97 -1.94
N ASP A 81 16.50 -10.95 -1.51
CA ASP A 81 17.62 -10.37 -2.26
C ASP A 81 17.23 -9.69 -3.58
N LEU A 82 15.94 -9.53 -3.82
CA LEU A 82 15.44 -8.85 -5.00
C LEU A 82 15.05 -7.41 -4.66
N TYR A 83 15.66 -6.44 -5.36
CA TYR A 83 15.32 -5.04 -5.22
C TYR A 83 13.93 -4.75 -5.78
N ILE A 84 13.13 -4.04 -5.01
CA ILE A 84 11.78 -3.64 -5.40
C ILE A 84 11.66 -2.14 -5.22
N ASN A 85 11.17 -1.48 -6.27
CA ASN A 85 10.87 -0.06 -6.22
C ASN A 85 9.42 0.14 -6.64
N GLY A 86 8.69 0.95 -5.90
CA GLY A 86 7.29 1.14 -6.20
C GLY A 86 6.73 2.46 -5.73
N ILE A 87 5.46 2.63 -6.00
CA ILE A 87 4.69 3.81 -5.62
C ILE A 87 3.40 3.34 -4.97
N ASP A 88 3.11 3.87 -3.79
CA ASP A 88 1.77 3.83 -3.19
C ASP A 88 1.09 5.15 -3.52
N PHE A 89 0.03 5.11 -4.31
CA PHE A 89 -0.74 6.30 -4.65
C PHE A 89 -2.04 6.25 -3.85
N LEU A 90 -2.21 7.21 -2.94
CA LEU A 90 -3.32 7.24 -2.00
C LEU A 90 -4.28 8.38 -2.30
N THR A 91 -5.59 8.12 -2.16
CA THR A 91 -6.62 9.14 -2.22
C THR A 91 -7.51 8.96 -0.98
N TRP A 92 -7.86 10.07 -0.32
CA TRP A 92 -8.70 10.04 0.86
C TRP A 92 -9.85 11.02 0.77
N ASN A 93 -10.87 10.85 1.63
CA ASN A 93 -12.03 11.71 1.69
C ASN A 93 -11.91 12.73 2.82
N GLU A 94 -12.95 13.55 3.01
CA GLU A 94 -12.98 14.58 4.06
C GLU A 94 -12.95 13.99 5.47
N SER A 95 -13.36 12.74 5.63
CA SER A 95 -13.31 12.03 6.91
C SER A 95 -11.93 11.43 7.19
N GLN A 96 -10.93 11.73 6.36
CA GLN A 96 -9.57 11.20 6.50
C GLN A 96 -9.53 9.68 6.42
N GLN A 97 -10.35 9.12 5.53
CA GLN A 97 -10.32 7.69 5.22
C GLN A 97 -9.92 7.48 3.77
N LEU A 98 -9.09 6.47 3.53
CA LEU A 98 -8.64 6.15 2.18
C LEU A 98 -9.80 5.59 1.37
N THR A 99 -10.04 6.21 0.21
CA THR A 99 -11.05 5.75 -0.75
C THR A 99 -10.44 4.96 -1.89
N GLU A 100 -9.14 5.17 -2.15
CA GLU A 100 -8.46 4.50 -3.22
C GLU A 100 -6.99 4.32 -2.88
N ILE A 101 -6.47 3.12 -3.15
CA ILE A 101 -5.06 2.80 -2.98
C ILE A 101 -4.60 2.15 -4.28
N ARG A 102 -3.60 2.74 -4.95
CA ARG A 102 -2.99 2.19 -6.16
C ARG A 102 -1.54 1.90 -5.88
N VAL A 103 -1.09 0.69 -6.25
CA VAL A 103 0.31 0.30 -6.06
C VAL A 103 0.93 -0.02 -7.42
N PHE A 104 2.05 0.62 -7.71
CA PHE A 104 2.84 0.41 -8.91
C PHE A 104 4.20 -0.13 -8.50
N ILE A 105 4.66 -1.15 -9.18
CA ILE A 105 5.89 -1.86 -8.82
C ILE A 105 6.78 -2.02 -10.06
N ARG A 106 8.07 -1.85 -9.86
CA ARG A 106 9.08 -2.16 -10.85
C ARG A 106 10.24 -2.94 -10.20
N PRO A 107 11.04 -3.70 -10.93
CA PRO A 107 10.85 -4.14 -12.32
C PRO A 107 9.89 -5.33 -12.41
N LEU A 108 9.64 -5.82 -13.62
CA LEU A 108 8.75 -6.98 -13.83
C LEU A 108 9.13 -8.19 -12.98
N LYS A 109 10.41 -8.42 -12.81
CA LYS A 109 10.91 -9.52 -11.97
C LYS A 109 10.41 -9.41 -10.53
N ALA A 110 10.33 -8.19 -10.00
CA ALA A 110 9.80 -7.94 -8.66
C ALA A 110 8.30 -8.24 -8.60
N ILE A 111 7.54 -7.87 -9.62
CA ILE A 111 6.11 -8.14 -9.69
C ILE A 111 5.86 -9.65 -9.69
N ASN A 112 6.61 -10.40 -10.49
CA ASN A 112 6.48 -11.86 -10.56
C ASN A 112 6.80 -12.52 -9.21
N ALA A 113 7.85 -12.05 -8.53
CA ALA A 113 8.22 -12.58 -7.22
C ALA A 113 7.13 -12.30 -6.18
N LEU A 114 6.58 -11.09 -6.16
CA LEU A 114 5.52 -10.72 -5.22
C LEU A 114 4.25 -11.53 -5.47
N ARG A 115 3.90 -11.76 -6.73
CA ARG A 115 2.73 -12.56 -7.09
C ARG A 115 2.82 -13.96 -6.50
N GLU A 116 3.99 -14.57 -6.55
CA GLU A 116 4.20 -15.91 -5.99
C GLU A 116 4.08 -15.93 -4.47
N LEU A 117 4.54 -14.87 -3.81
CA LEU A 117 4.51 -14.78 -2.35
C LEU A 117 3.11 -14.46 -1.81
N MET A 118 2.24 -13.85 -2.60
CA MET A 118 0.91 -13.41 -2.18
C MET A 118 -0.21 -14.36 -2.59
N VAL A 119 0.10 -15.48 -3.17
CA VAL A 119 -0.91 -16.49 -3.55
C VAL A 119 -1.34 -17.30 -2.34
#